data_a31b0f35fe3e9d65cfdda67c021b0583
#
_entry.id   a31b0f35fe3e9d65cfdda67c021b0583
#
_cell.length_a   1.000
_cell.length_b   1.000
_cell.length_c   1.000
_cell.angle_alpha   90.00
_cell.angle_beta   90.00
_cell.angle_gamma   90.00
#
_symmetry.space_group_name_H-M   'P 1'
#
loop_
_entity.id
_entity.type
_entity.pdbx_description
1 polymer ?
#
loop_
_entity_poly.entity_id
_entity_poly.type
_entity_poly.pdbx_seq_one_letter_code
_entity_poly.pdbx_strand_id
1 'polypeptide(L)'
;LKERAETGRIYIMNIDHCNSHSSFMDKVEMSNLCQEITLPTKPIQHIDDKEGEIALCILSAVNIGKIRDVSDLEVLCDLSVRALDELIDFQGYPVKAAEIATRARRSLGVGYIGLAHYLAKQGVNYDDPEAWKLVHDLTEGFQYYLIKSSVNLAKEKGACAYSNRTKYAQGILPVDTYKKDVDEIVPNDLSFDWGDLRKELLEHGIRNSTLSAQMPSESSSVVSNATNGIEPPRG
;
A
#
# COMPACT_ATOMS: atom_id res chain seq x y z
N LEU A 1 13.45 2.86 -24.61
CA LEU A 1 12.19 2.45 -25.26
C LEU A 1 12.38 1.29 -26.24
N LYS A 2 13.38 1.34 -27.13
CA LYS A 2 13.64 0.25 -28.10
C LYS A 2 13.84 -1.09 -27.38
N GLU A 3 14.77 -1.15 -26.42
CA GLU A 3 15.05 -2.36 -25.64
C GLU A 3 13.80 -2.89 -24.90
N ARG A 4 12.99 -1.99 -24.35
CA ARG A 4 11.70 -2.35 -23.72
C ARG A 4 10.74 -3.00 -24.72
N ALA A 5 10.63 -2.43 -25.91
CA ALA A 5 9.74 -2.93 -26.95
C ALA A 5 10.20 -4.28 -27.50
N GLU A 6 11.51 -4.48 -27.66
CA GLU A 6 12.09 -5.68 -28.26
C GLU A 6 12.20 -6.86 -27.28
N THR A 7 12.47 -6.60 -25.99
CA THR A 7 12.78 -7.66 -25.01
C THR A 7 11.81 -7.77 -23.85
N GLY A 8 11.10 -6.71 -23.53
CA GLY A 8 10.25 -6.62 -22.33
C GLY A 8 11.00 -6.60 -21.00
N ARG A 9 12.32 -6.58 -20.99
CA ARG A 9 13.16 -6.73 -19.80
C ARG A 9 13.41 -5.43 -19.04
N ILE A 10 13.18 -4.29 -19.67
CA ILE A 10 13.41 -2.99 -19.07
C ILE A 10 12.09 -2.43 -18.55
N TYR A 11 12.07 -1.99 -17.30
CA TYR A 11 10.94 -1.30 -16.72
C TYR A 11 10.98 0.19 -17.04
N ILE A 12 9.80 0.79 -17.14
CA ILE A 12 9.60 2.24 -17.27
C ILE A 12 8.84 2.70 -16.05
N MET A 13 9.40 3.63 -15.30
CA MET A 13 8.79 4.21 -14.10
C MET A 13 8.43 5.67 -14.35
N ASN A 14 7.17 6.02 -14.14
CA ASN A 14 6.69 7.40 -14.18
C ASN A 14 6.99 8.07 -12.83
N ILE A 15 8.22 8.51 -12.65
CA ILE A 15 8.74 8.99 -11.36
C ILE A 15 8.02 10.23 -10.82
N ASP A 16 7.56 11.11 -11.70
CA ASP A 16 6.76 12.28 -11.39
C ASP A 16 5.39 11.90 -10.79
N HIS A 17 4.73 10.89 -11.36
CA HIS A 17 3.48 10.35 -10.83
C HIS A 17 3.70 9.70 -9.46
N CYS A 18 4.78 8.92 -9.28
CA CYS A 18 5.13 8.34 -7.99
C CYS A 18 5.30 9.43 -6.92
N ASN A 19 5.98 10.52 -7.24
CA ASN A 19 6.18 11.62 -6.29
C ASN A 19 4.90 12.45 -6.06
N SER A 20 4.03 12.59 -7.07
CA SER A 20 2.76 13.30 -6.92
C SER A 20 1.77 12.56 -6.03
N HIS A 21 1.70 11.22 -6.16
CA HIS A 21 0.67 10.40 -5.51
C HIS A 21 1.14 9.60 -4.29
N SER A 22 2.46 9.54 -4.02
CA SER A 22 2.96 8.88 -2.81
C SER A 22 2.56 9.61 -1.53
N SER A 23 2.60 8.90 -0.41
CA SER A 23 2.39 9.48 0.93
C SER A 23 3.60 10.29 1.45
N PHE A 24 4.71 10.36 0.71
CA PHE A 24 5.95 10.97 1.16
C PHE A 24 6.11 12.41 0.68
N MET A 25 6.76 13.23 1.52
CA MET A 25 7.33 14.52 1.14
C MET A 25 8.75 14.36 0.62
N ASP A 26 9.46 13.32 1.07
CA ASP A 26 10.76 12.93 0.54
C ASP A 26 10.62 12.38 -0.87
N LYS A 27 11.62 12.69 -1.70
CA LYS A 27 11.62 12.25 -3.10
C LYS A 27 11.83 10.75 -3.23
N VAL A 28 10.96 10.12 -4.02
CA VAL A 28 11.11 8.76 -4.50
C VAL A 28 11.89 8.78 -5.80
N GLU A 29 12.95 7.98 -5.91
CA GLU A 29 13.84 7.95 -7.06
C GLU A 29 13.95 6.57 -7.74
N MET A 30 13.43 5.53 -7.07
CA MET A 30 13.47 4.15 -7.56
C MET A 30 12.33 3.32 -6.98
N SER A 31 12.15 2.12 -7.51
CA SER A 31 11.25 1.10 -6.99
C SER A 31 11.98 -0.22 -6.73
N ASN A 32 11.27 -1.20 -6.19
CA ASN A 32 11.72 -2.58 -6.09
C ASN A 32 11.61 -3.31 -7.45
N LEU A 33 12.02 -4.59 -7.48
CA LEU A 33 12.01 -5.43 -8.68
C LEU A 33 10.64 -5.52 -9.36
N CYS A 34 9.57 -5.69 -8.58
CA CYS A 34 8.21 -5.85 -9.10
C CYS A 34 7.46 -4.53 -9.29
N GLN A 35 8.07 -3.40 -8.94
CA GLN A 35 7.57 -2.02 -9.08
C GLN A 35 6.33 -1.66 -8.25
N GLU A 36 5.88 -2.52 -7.33
CA GLU A 36 4.77 -2.22 -6.43
C GLU A 36 5.17 -1.34 -5.24
N ILE A 37 6.47 -1.16 -4.98
CA ILE A 37 7.00 -0.40 -3.85
C ILE A 37 7.75 0.83 -4.35
N THR A 38 7.33 2.01 -3.92
CA THR A 38 7.97 3.29 -4.22
C THR A 38 8.25 4.04 -2.92
N LEU A 39 9.43 3.82 -2.37
CA LEU A 39 9.87 4.38 -1.09
C LEU A 39 11.06 5.32 -1.28
N PRO A 40 11.16 6.40 -0.48
CA PRO A 40 12.35 7.25 -0.46
C PRO A 40 13.57 6.45 0.00
N THR A 41 14.70 6.72 -0.62
CA THR A 41 16.00 6.15 -0.29
C THR A 41 17.04 7.25 -0.19
N LYS A 42 18.18 6.94 0.48
CA LYS A 42 19.34 7.82 0.54
C LYS A 42 20.60 7.00 0.31
N PRO A 43 21.49 7.40 -0.60
CA PRO A 43 22.70 6.65 -0.91
C PRO A 43 23.56 6.36 0.33
N ILE A 44 24.22 5.21 0.33
CA ILE A 44 25.23 4.84 1.33
C ILE A 44 26.61 4.92 0.70
N GLN A 45 27.62 5.29 1.50
CA GLN A 45 29.03 5.33 1.09
C GLN A 45 29.73 4.00 1.37
N HIS A 46 29.31 3.29 2.42
CA HIS A 46 29.80 1.98 2.83
C HIS A 46 28.73 1.23 3.63
N ILE A 47 28.95 -0.05 3.91
CA ILE A 47 27.96 -0.94 4.52
C ILE A 47 27.52 -0.49 5.93
N ASP A 48 28.41 0.16 6.67
CA ASP A 48 28.15 0.63 8.05
C ASP A 48 27.67 2.10 8.11
N ASP A 49 27.34 2.68 6.95
CA ASP A 49 26.88 4.06 6.87
C ASP A 49 25.59 4.25 7.67
N LYS A 50 25.59 5.28 8.51
CA LYS A 50 24.46 5.67 9.36
C LYS A 50 23.67 6.86 8.81
N GLU A 51 24.13 7.45 7.72
CA GLU A 51 23.52 8.62 7.08
C GLU A 51 22.64 8.24 5.87
N GLY A 52 22.79 7.01 5.38
CA GLY A 52 22.00 6.49 4.27
C GLY A 52 20.67 5.86 4.72
N GLU A 53 19.80 5.64 3.76
CA GLU A 53 18.52 4.94 3.96
C GLU A 53 18.35 3.87 2.86
N ILE A 54 18.31 2.60 3.25
CA ILE A 54 17.88 1.50 2.38
C ILE A 54 16.43 1.19 2.73
N ALA A 55 15.54 1.42 1.78
CA ALA A 55 14.12 1.18 1.97
C ALA A 55 13.81 -0.32 2.00
N LEU A 56 13.07 -0.74 3.01
CA LEU A 56 12.46 -2.06 3.10
C LEU A 56 10.96 -1.90 3.24
N CYS A 57 10.20 -2.77 2.59
CA CYS A 57 8.77 -2.88 2.78
C CYS A 57 8.42 -4.29 3.26
N ILE A 58 7.63 -4.37 4.31
CA ILE A 58 7.14 -5.62 4.88
C ILE A 58 5.75 -5.86 4.32
N LEU A 59 5.55 -7.02 3.71
CA LEU A 59 4.37 -7.32 2.89
C LEU A 59 3.43 -8.30 3.56
N SER A 60 2.13 -8.07 3.37
CA SER A 60 1.08 -9.06 3.58
C SER A 60 -0.02 -8.92 2.51
N ALA A 61 -0.83 -9.97 2.34
CA ALA A 61 -1.93 -9.95 1.40
C ALA A 61 -3.20 -10.52 2.03
N VAL A 62 -4.29 -9.75 1.98
CA VAL A 62 -5.62 -10.19 2.42
C VAL A 62 -6.29 -10.99 1.30
N ASN A 63 -6.78 -12.18 1.59
CA ASN A 63 -7.53 -13.00 0.63
C ASN A 63 -8.99 -12.52 0.53
N ILE A 64 -9.25 -11.56 -0.35
CA ILE A 64 -10.59 -10.99 -0.52
C ILE A 64 -11.60 -11.96 -1.16
N GLY A 65 -11.14 -13.03 -1.82
CA GLY A 65 -12.03 -14.11 -2.26
C GLY A 65 -12.75 -14.85 -1.12
N LYS A 66 -12.30 -14.64 0.12
CA LYS A 66 -12.88 -15.27 1.34
C LYS A 66 -13.71 -14.32 2.20
N ILE A 67 -13.69 -13.01 1.98
CA ILE A 67 -14.53 -12.07 2.72
C ILE A 67 -16.01 -12.25 2.35
N ARG A 68 -16.89 -11.86 3.24
CA ARG A 68 -18.35 -11.85 3.03
C ARG A 68 -18.80 -10.53 2.41
N ASP A 69 -18.28 -9.44 2.97
CA ASP A 69 -18.53 -8.09 2.49
C ASP A 69 -17.36 -7.14 2.89
N VAL A 70 -17.45 -5.88 2.50
CA VAL A 70 -16.40 -4.87 2.75
C VAL A 70 -16.15 -4.62 4.25
N SER A 71 -17.13 -4.86 5.12
CA SER A 71 -16.97 -4.64 6.57
C SER A 71 -15.97 -5.61 7.22
N ASP A 72 -15.78 -6.80 6.65
CA ASP A 72 -14.76 -7.75 7.12
C ASP A 72 -13.34 -7.16 7.02
N LEU A 73 -13.14 -6.16 6.14
CA LEU A 73 -11.84 -5.51 5.97
C LEU A 73 -11.41 -4.72 7.20
N GLU A 74 -12.31 -4.23 8.05
CA GLU A 74 -11.95 -3.51 9.26
C GLU A 74 -11.02 -4.35 10.14
N VAL A 75 -11.43 -5.58 10.43
CA VAL A 75 -10.64 -6.51 11.26
C VAL A 75 -9.40 -7.02 10.53
N LEU A 76 -9.52 -7.35 9.25
CA LEU A 76 -8.41 -7.93 8.47
C LEU A 76 -7.29 -6.90 8.23
N CYS A 77 -7.62 -5.66 7.95
CA CYS A 77 -6.65 -4.58 7.81
C CYS A 77 -5.96 -4.27 9.15
N ASP A 78 -6.73 -4.22 10.24
CA ASP A 78 -6.16 -3.98 11.59
C ASP A 78 -5.17 -5.08 11.98
N LEU A 79 -5.53 -6.34 11.80
CA LEU A 79 -4.63 -7.46 12.07
C LEU A 79 -3.38 -7.40 11.19
N SER A 80 -3.53 -7.08 9.91
CA SER A 80 -2.40 -6.99 8.98
C SER A 80 -1.43 -5.87 9.37
N VAL A 81 -1.95 -4.67 9.66
CA VAL A 81 -1.13 -3.52 10.08
C VAL A 81 -0.40 -3.82 11.38
N ARG A 82 -1.08 -4.36 12.39
CA ARG A 82 -0.49 -4.69 13.68
C ARG A 82 0.57 -5.78 13.58
N ALA A 83 0.29 -6.85 12.85
CA ALA A 83 1.24 -7.95 12.67
C ALA A 83 2.52 -7.48 11.97
N LEU A 84 2.38 -6.69 10.91
CA LEU A 84 3.55 -6.17 10.19
C LEU A 84 4.32 -5.10 10.98
N ASP A 85 3.63 -4.26 11.75
CA ASP A 85 4.27 -3.27 12.63
C ASP A 85 5.14 -3.96 13.71
N GLU A 86 4.65 -5.06 14.30
CA GLU A 86 5.43 -5.86 15.25
C GLU A 86 6.65 -6.52 14.59
N LEU A 87 6.51 -7.01 13.35
CA LEU A 87 7.63 -7.62 12.63
C LEU A 87 8.78 -6.63 12.39
N ILE A 88 8.49 -5.34 12.24
CA ILE A 88 9.53 -4.29 12.12
C ILE A 88 10.46 -4.29 13.34
N ASP A 89 9.93 -4.51 14.51
CA ASP A 89 10.71 -4.51 15.75
C ASP A 89 11.33 -5.87 16.07
N PHE A 90 10.70 -6.95 15.62
CA PHE A 90 11.14 -8.33 15.87
C PHE A 90 12.28 -8.78 14.94
N GLN A 91 12.29 -8.35 13.69
CA GLN A 91 13.29 -8.81 12.70
C GLN A 91 14.70 -8.27 12.96
N GLY A 92 15.72 -9.02 12.58
CA GLY A 92 17.11 -8.58 12.56
C GLY A 92 17.44 -7.76 11.30
N TYR A 93 18.33 -6.78 11.43
CA TYR A 93 18.79 -5.94 10.34
C TYR A 93 20.29 -6.11 10.12
N PRO A 94 20.73 -6.79 9.06
CA PRO A 94 22.16 -6.99 8.81
C PRO A 94 22.88 -5.73 8.33
N VAL A 95 22.15 -4.74 7.82
CA VAL A 95 22.66 -3.46 7.31
C VAL A 95 22.04 -2.30 8.08
N LYS A 96 22.89 -1.43 8.63
CA LYS A 96 22.44 -0.34 9.51
C LYS A 96 21.52 0.66 8.81
N ALA A 97 21.81 1.02 7.58
CA ALA A 97 20.96 1.93 6.78
C ALA A 97 19.55 1.38 6.55
N ALA A 98 19.38 0.06 6.46
CA ALA A 98 18.06 -0.59 6.35
C ALA A 98 17.30 -0.53 7.69
N GLU A 99 17.98 -0.78 8.81
CA GLU A 99 17.36 -0.64 10.14
C GLU A 99 16.89 0.79 10.40
N ILE A 100 17.72 1.78 10.12
CA ILE A 100 17.39 3.20 10.33
C ILE A 100 16.15 3.58 9.53
N ALA A 101 16.15 3.32 8.22
CA ALA A 101 15.02 3.65 7.36
C ALA A 101 13.74 2.94 7.79
N THR A 102 13.82 1.63 8.05
CA THR A 102 12.65 0.81 8.37
C THR A 102 12.02 1.20 9.70
N ARG A 103 12.83 1.37 10.75
CA ARG A 103 12.33 1.77 12.08
C ARG A 103 11.80 3.21 12.10
N ALA A 104 12.42 4.13 11.35
CA ALA A 104 11.99 5.52 11.31
C ALA A 104 10.70 5.73 10.49
N ARG A 105 10.54 5.01 9.38
CA ARG A 105 9.40 5.14 8.47
C ARG A 105 8.27 4.16 8.76
N ARG A 106 8.59 2.98 9.28
CA ARG A 106 7.65 1.88 9.52
C ARG A 106 6.76 1.60 8.30
N SER A 107 7.39 1.53 7.12
CA SER A 107 6.70 1.35 5.84
C SER A 107 6.13 -0.06 5.72
N LEU A 108 4.85 -0.17 5.40
CA LEU A 108 4.14 -1.43 5.17
C LEU A 108 3.66 -1.50 3.71
N GLY A 109 3.46 -2.72 3.24
CA GLY A 109 2.83 -3.00 1.96
C GLY A 109 1.76 -4.07 2.12
N VAL A 110 0.57 -3.67 2.54
CA VAL A 110 -0.59 -4.56 2.62
C VAL A 110 -1.34 -4.51 1.30
N GLY A 111 -1.45 -5.64 0.64
CA GLY A 111 -2.24 -5.79 -0.58
C GLY A 111 -3.39 -6.78 -0.41
N TYR A 112 -4.00 -7.16 -1.49
CA TYR A 112 -4.98 -8.23 -1.49
C TYR A 112 -4.79 -9.19 -2.67
N ILE A 113 -5.25 -10.41 -2.48
CA ILE A 113 -5.27 -11.50 -3.49
C ILE A 113 -6.69 -11.98 -3.66
N GLY A 114 -6.95 -12.64 -4.76
CA GLY A 114 -8.25 -13.27 -4.99
C GLY A 114 -9.29 -12.36 -5.61
N LEU A 115 -8.90 -11.27 -6.31
CA LEU A 115 -9.85 -10.37 -6.95
C LEU A 115 -10.70 -11.10 -7.99
N ALA A 116 -10.11 -11.95 -8.84
CA ALA A 116 -10.86 -12.72 -9.82
C ALA A 116 -11.89 -13.64 -9.15
N HIS A 117 -11.53 -14.28 -8.04
CA HIS A 117 -12.46 -15.09 -7.27
C HIS A 117 -13.56 -14.24 -6.61
N TYR A 118 -13.21 -13.06 -6.08
CA TYR A 118 -14.18 -12.12 -5.53
C TYR A 118 -15.22 -11.71 -6.57
N LEU A 119 -14.81 -11.28 -7.76
CA LEU A 119 -15.70 -10.90 -8.85
C LEU A 119 -16.55 -12.07 -9.35
N ALA A 120 -15.95 -13.25 -9.52
CA ALA A 120 -16.69 -14.46 -9.91
C ALA A 120 -17.79 -14.83 -8.91
N LYS A 121 -17.58 -14.65 -7.61
CA LYS A 121 -18.63 -14.85 -6.60
C LYS A 121 -19.80 -13.87 -6.73
N GLN A 122 -19.55 -12.68 -7.26
CA GLN A 122 -20.58 -11.67 -7.55
C GLN A 122 -21.24 -11.90 -8.92
N GLY A 123 -20.72 -12.83 -9.72
CA GLY A 123 -21.25 -13.14 -11.05
C GLY A 123 -20.88 -12.11 -12.11
N VAL A 124 -19.80 -11.32 -11.90
CA VAL A 124 -19.37 -10.26 -12.83
C VAL A 124 -17.97 -10.57 -13.39
N ASN A 125 -17.67 -10.03 -14.57
CA ASN A 125 -16.37 -10.09 -15.22
C ASN A 125 -15.63 -8.76 -15.03
N TYR A 126 -14.31 -8.75 -15.34
CA TYR A 126 -13.45 -7.56 -15.20
C TYR A 126 -13.89 -6.36 -16.06
N ASP A 127 -14.50 -6.60 -17.21
CA ASP A 127 -14.95 -5.60 -18.17
C ASP A 127 -16.41 -5.13 -17.94
N ASP A 128 -17.09 -5.71 -16.96
CA ASP A 128 -18.43 -5.28 -16.57
C ASP A 128 -18.35 -3.97 -15.75
N PRO A 129 -19.16 -2.94 -16.08
CA PRO A 129 -19.22 -1.70 -15.29
C PRO A 129 -19.56 -1.93 -13.81
N GLU A 130 -20.33 -2.96 -13.49
CA GLU A 130 -20.65 -3.36 -12.13
C GLU A 130 -19.40 -3.81 -11.37
N ALA A 131 -18.47 -4.51 -12.04
CA ALA A 131 -17.19 -4.91 -11.44
C ALA A 131 -16.36 -3.69 -11.07
N TRP A 132 -16.36 -2.64 -11.88
CA TRP A 132 -15.59 -1.41 -11.58
C TRP A 132 -16.09 -0.74 -10.31
N LYS A 133 -17.41 -0.67 -10.12
CA LYS A 133 -17.99 -0.16 -8.86
C LYS A 133 -17.65 -1.05 -7.67
N LEU A 134 -17.76 -2.37 -7.80
CA LEU A 134 -17.41 -3.31 -6.73
C LEU A 134 -15.93 -3.17 -6.32
N VAL A 135 -15.03 -3.03 -7.30
CA VAL A 135 -13.60 -2.83 -7.04
C VAL A 135 -13.34 -1.47 -6.41
N HIS A 136 -14.06 -0.42 -6.83
CA HIS A 136 -13.96 0.90 -6.22
C HIS A 136 -14.33 0.84 -4.73
N ASP A 137 -15.51 0.33 -4.40
CA ASP A 137 -16.01 0.24 -3.03
C ASP A 137 -15.11 -0.64 -2.13
N LEU A 138 -14.64 -1.76 -2.68
CA LEU A 138 -13.69 -2.64 -2.01
C LEU A 138 -12.36 -1.92 -1.71
N THR A 139 -11.81 -1.22 -2.70
CA THR A 139 -10.50 -0.57 -2.58
C THR A 139 -10.57 0.67 -1.69
N GLU A 140 -11.68 1.41 -1.74
CA GLU A 140 -11.95 2.51 -0.82
C GLU A 140 -11.95 2.01 0.63
N GLY A 141 -12.74 0.97 0.94
CA GLY A 141 -12.81 0.38 2.26
C GLY A 141 -11.46 -0.17 2.74
N PHE A 142 -10.73 -0.85 1.85
CA PHE A 142 -9.41 -1.37 2.14
C PHE A 142 -8.43 -0.25 2.54
N GLN A 143 -8.34 0.80 1.74
CA GLN A 143 -7.44 1.92 2.02
C GLN A 143 -7.86 2.72 3.26
N TYR A 144 -9.17 2.92 3.46
CA TYR A 144 -9.72 3.57 4.64
C TYR A 144 -9.35 2.82 5.92
N TYR A 145 -9.59 1.52 5.98
CA TYR A 145 -9.31 0.73 7.16
C TYR A 145 -7.83 0.55 7.46
N LEU A 146 -6.96 0.51 6.45
CA LEU A 146 -5.51 0.51 6.65
C LEU A 146 -5.06 1.80 7.35
N ILE A 147 -5.52 2.97 6.87
CA ILE A 147 -5.15 4.26 7.48
C ILE A 147 -5.74 4.37 8.88
N LYS A 148 -7.01 4.03 9.06
CA LYS A 148 -7.68 4.01 10.37
C LYS A 148 -6.91 3.15 11.39
N SER A 149 -6.50 1.96 10.98
CA SER A 149 -5.70 1.06 11.82
C SER A 149 -4.36 1.67 12.20
N SER A 150 -3.65 2.28 11.26
CA SER A 150 -2.37 2.93 11.52
C SER A 150 -2.49 4.17 12.43
N VAL A 151 -3.58 4.94 12.31
CA VAL A 151 -3.90 6.05 13.21
C VAL A 151 -4.21 5.52 14.62
N ASN A 152 -5.02 4.45 14.73
CA ASN A 152 -5.30 3.82 16.02
C ASN A 152 -4.02 3.29 16.68
N LEU A 153 -3.15 2.67 15.89
CA LEU A 153 -1.86 2.19 16.38
C LEU A 153 -0.94 3.34 16.79
N ALA A 154 -1.03 4.50 16.14
CA ALA A 154 -0.32 5.72 16.56
C ALA A 154 -0.85 6.25 17.90
N LYS A 155 -2.15 6.16 18.17
CA LYS A 155 -2.72 6.49 19.51
C LYS A 155 -2.16 5.58 20.60
N GLU A 156 -1.95 4.31 20.31
CA GLU A 156 -1.46 3.31 21.28
C GLU A 156 0.05 3.37 21.50
N LYS A 157 0.84 3.52 20.41
CA LYS A 157 2.30 3.34 20.41
C LYS A 157 3.10 4.58 19.97
N GLY A 158 2.41 5.65 19.62
CA GLY A 158 3.00 6.85 19.03
C GLY A 158 3.17 6.74 17.51
N ALA A 159 3.17 7.90 16.85
CA ALA A 159 3.45 8.02 15.42
C ALA A 159 4.89 7.56 15.09
N CYS A 160 5.15 7.17 13.84
CA CYS A 160 6.52 6.84 13.42
C CYS A 160 7.42 8.08 13.45
N ALA A 161 8.73 7.87 13.62
CA ALA A 161 9.70 8.96 13.77
C ALA A 161 9.69 9.95 12.58
N TYR A 162 9.42 9.45 11.37
CA TYR A 162 9.34 10.26 10.15
C TYR A 162 7.90 10.58 9.72
N SER A 163 6.94 10.53 10.64
CA SER A 163 5.54 10.90 10.37
C SER A 163 5.42 12.31 9.79
N ASN A 164 6.22 13.27 10.33
CA ASN A 164 6.28 14.64 9.84
C ASN A 164 6.90 14.81 8.43
N ARG A 165 7.49 13.77 7.87
CA ARG A 165 8.02 13.70 6.50
C ARG A 165 7.03 13.05 5.52
N THR A 166 5.79 12.88 5.94
CA THR A 166 4.70 12.35 5.11
C THR A 166 3.68 13.42 4.79
N LYS A 167 2.97 13.26 3.69
CA LYS A 167 1.80 14.08 3.34
C LYS A 167 0.67 13.91 4.35
N TYR A 168 0.63 12.78 5.06
CA TYR A 168 -0.30 12.56 6.16
C TYR A 168 -0.19 13.62 7.26
N ALA A 169 1.02 14.12 7.55
CA ALA A 169 1.21 15.22 8.50
C ALA A 169 0.54 16.54 8.06
N GLN A 170 0.23 16.67 6.77
CA GLN A 170 -0.52 17.80 6.21
C GLN A 170 -2.01 17.46 6.05
N GLY A 171 -2.45 16.30 6.50
CA GLY A 171 -3.83 15.83 6.32
C GLY A 171 -4.16 15.41 4.88
N ILE A 172 -3.17 15.21 4.03
CA ILE A 172 -3.37 14.77 2.65
C ILE A 172 -3.53 13.25 2.63
N LEU A 173 -4.65 12.78 2.13
CA LEU A 173 -5.04 11.39 2.03
C LEU A 173 -5.05 10.92 0.56
N PRO A 174 -5.03 9.60 0.29
CA PRO A 174 -5.08 9.10 -1.09
C PRO A 174 -6.26 9.62 -1.92
N VAL A 175 -7.41 9.87 -1.29
CA VAL A 175 -8.61 10.45 -1.93
C VAL A 175 -8.40 11.88 -2.43
N ASP A 176 -7.35 12.57 -1.99
CA ASP A 176 -7.03 13.95 -2.43
C ASP A 176 -6.10 13.96 -3.65
N THR A 177 -5.37 12.87 -3.89
CA THR A 177 -4.24 12.85 -4.85
C THR A 177 -4.42 11.87 -6.01
N TYR A 178 -5.53 11.13 -6.08
CA TYR A 178 -5.78 10.22 -7.18
C TYR A 178 -6.01 10.97 -8.51
N LYS A 179 -5.86 10.27 -9.63
CA LYS A 179 -6.04 10.84 -10.95
C LYS A 179 -7.53 11.06 -11.25
N LYS A 180 -7.96 12.31 -11.30
CA LYS A 180 -9.37 12.71 -11.44
C LYS A 180 -10.05 12.24 -12.73
N ASP A 181 -9.29 11.99 -13.80
CA ASP A 181 -9.84 11.46 -15.05
C ASP A 181 -10.56 10.12 -14.88
N VAL A 182 -10.28 9.39 -13.79
CA VAL A 182 -10.96 8.12 -13.46
C VAL A 182 -12.43 8.35 -13.15
N ASP A 183 -12.82 9.52 -12.66
CA ASP A 183 -14.20 9.87 -12.31
C ASP A 183 -15.13 9.90 -13.54
N GLU A 184 -14.55 10.03 -14.75
CA GLU A 184 -15.28 9.94 -16.01
C GLU A 184 -15.72 8.49 -16.33
N ILE A 185 -15.06 7.50 -15.74
CA ILE A 185 -15.25 6.08 -15.98
C ILE A 185 -16.07 5.43 -14.87
N VAL A 186 -15.71 5.74 -13.63
CA VAL A 186 -16.35 5.17 -12.43
C VAL A 186 -16.84 6.31 -11.53
N PRO A 187 -18.13 6.33 -11.14
CA PRO A 187 -18.64 7.31 -10.19
C PRO A 187 -17.81 7.30 -8.89
N ASN A 188 -17.41 8.50 -8.44
CA ASN A 188 -16.59 8.68 -7.24
C ASN A 188 -17.48 8.99 -6.02
N ASP A 189 -18.37 8.08 -5.67
CA ASP A 189 -19.20 8.17 -4.48
C ASP A 189 -18.46 7.50 -3.32
N LEU A 190 -17.81 8.30 -2.48
CA LEU A 190 -17.12 7.82 -1.29
C LEU A 190 -18.14 7.41 -0.22
N SER A 191 -17.94 6.23 0.37
CA SER A 191 -18.83 5.62 1.36
C SER A 191 -18.37 5.79 2.80
N PHE A 192 -17.10 6.18 3.01
CA PHE A 192 -16.50 6.31 4.33
C PHE A 192 -16.31 7.78 4.74
N ASP A 193 -16.27 8.04 6.05
CA ASP A 193 -16.02 9.38 6.60
C ASP A 193 -14.51 9.70 6.59
N TRP A 194 -14.01 10.08 5.43
CA TRP A 194 -12.63 10.54 5.25
C TRP A 194 -12.35 11.85 5.99
N GLY A 195 -13.38 12.67 6.26
CA GLY A 195 -13.26 13.92 7.00
C GLY A 195 -12.93 13.68 8.47
N ASP A 196 -13.58 12.74 9.10
CA ASP A 196 -13.33 12.37 10.49
C ASP A 196 -11.98 11.66 10.65
N LEU A 197 -11.67 10.71 9.75
CA LEU A 197 -10.36 10.07 9.73
C LEU A 197 -9.21 11.07 9.56
N ARG A 198 -9.40 12.13 8.77
CA ARG A 198 -8.42 13.22 8.60
C ARG A 198 -8.19 14.00 9.88
N LYS A 199 -9.24 14.27 10.66
CA LYS A 199 -9.11 14.94 11.97
C LYS A 199 -8.30 14.09 12.93
N GLU A 200 -8.64 12.80 13.05
CA GLU A 200 -7.89 11.87 13.89
C GLU A 200 -6.43 11.74 13.47
N LEU A 201 -6.18 11.67 12.16
CA LEU A 201 -4.83 11.64 11.60
C LEU A 201 -4.01 12.88 11.97
N LEU A 202 -4.60 14.07 11.88
CA LEU A 202 -3.92 15.33 12.23
C LEU A 202 -3.67 15.46 13.74
N GLU A 203 -4.57 14.91 14.56
CA GLU A 203 -4.44 14.94 16.01
C GLU A 203 -3.41 13.94 16.55
N HIS A 204 -3.39 12.72 16.01
CA HIS A 204 -2.60 11.60 16.57
C HIS A 204 -1.40 11.20 15.72
N GLY A 205 -1.32 11.69 14.48
CA GLY A 205 -0.33 11.26 13.50
C GLY A 205 -0.59 9.87 12.93
N ILE A 206 0.42 9.31 12.26
CA ILE A 206 0.34 7.99 11.66
C ILE A 206 1.50 7.09 12.12
N ARG A 207 1.21 5.83 12.42
CA ARG A 207 2.23 4.86 12.82
C ARG A 207 3.10 4.37 11.67
N ASN A 208 2.55 4.28 10.47
CA ASN A 208 3.19 3.71 9.29
C ASN A 208 3.18 4.73 8.15
N SER A 209 4.35 5.09 7.62
CA SER A 209 4.50 6.15 6.62
C SER A 209 3.87 5.84 5.26
N THR A 210 3.66 4.56 4.96
CA THR A 210 2.84 4.04 3.86
C THR A 210 2.26 2.70 4.27
N LEU A 211 1.18 2.26 3.64
CA LEU A 211 0.38 1.14 4.14
C LEU A 211 0.05 0.11 3.06
N SER A 212 -0.28 0.54 1.86
CA SER A 212 -0.75 -0.35 0.80
C SER A 212 0.28 -0.55 -0.30
N ALA A 213 0.34 -1.79 -0.80
CA ALA A 213 1.07 -2.15 -2.02
C ALA A 213 0.38 -3.33 -2.67
N GLN A 214 0.21 -3.27 -3.98
CA GLN A 214 -0.43 -4.35 -4.73
C GLN A 214 0.66 -5.22 -5.37
N MET A 215 1.17 -6.17 -4.58
CA MET A 215 2.28 -7.03 -4.97
C MET A 215 1.83 -8.21 -5.85
N PRO A 216 2.72 -8.77 -6.70
CA PRO A 216 2.54 -10.11 -7.24
C PRO A 216 2.63 -11.12 -6.09
N SER A 217 1.67 -12.04 -6.00
CA SER A 217 1.47 -12.90 -4.84
C SER A 217 1.36 -14.38 -5.20
N GLU A 218 2.16 -14.85 -6.16
CA GLU A 218 2.01 -16.20 -6.72
C GLU A 218 2.07 -17.30 -5.66
N SER A 219 3.12 -17.34 -4.85
CA SER A 219 3.26 -18.39 -3.81
C SER A 219 2.23 -18.25 -2.70
N SER A 220 1.97 -17.04 -2.22
CA SER A 220 1.00 -16.81 -1.15
C SER A 220 -0.44 -17.08 -1.60
N SER A 221 -0.77 -16.81 -2.86
CA SER A 221 -2.09 -17.14 -3.41
C SER A 221 -2.30 -18.66 -3.52
N VAL A 222 -1.27 -19.41 -3.93
CA VAL A 222 -1.32 -20.88 -3.97
C VAL A 222 -1.57 -21.46 -2.57
N VAL A 223 -0.79 -21.03 -1.57
CA VAL A 223 -0.95 -21.46 -0.18
C VAL A 223 -2.34 -21.13 0.37
N SER A 224 -2.87 -19.96 0.01
CA SER A 224 -4.17 -19.47 0.48
C SER A 224 -5.36 -19.99 -0.32
N ASN A 225 -5.12 -20.78 -1.37
CA ASN A 225 -6.13 -21.22 -2.34
C ASN A 225 -6.94 -20.02 -2.89
N ALA A 226 -6.23 -19.06 -3.45
CA ALA A 226 -6.75 -17.83 -4.04
C ALA A 226 -6.22 -17.64 -5.46
N THR A 227 -6.89 -16.80 -6.25
CA THR A 227 -6.31 -16.27 -7.49
C THR A 227 -5.23 -15.23 -7.18
N ASN A 228 -4.22 -15.11 -8.04
CA ASN A 228 -3.09 -14.23 -7.81
C ASN A 228 -3.49 -12.75 -7.92
N GLY A 229 -3.19 -11.97 -6.89
CA GLY A 229 -3.30 -10.51 -6.89
C GLY A 229 -4.63 -9.97 -7.41
N ILE A 230 -4.51 -8.99 -8.31
CA ILE A 230 -5.63 -8.31 -8.97
C ILE A 230 -5.78 -8.73 -10.45
N GLU A 231 -4.90 -9.58 -10.93
CA GLU A 231 -4.87 -9.99 -12.34
C GLU A 231 -6.01 -10.98 -12.67
N PRO A 232 -6.51 -10.96 -13.90
CA PRO A 232 -7.34 -12.05 -14.41
C PRO A 232 -6.57 -13.39 -14.33
N PRO A 233 -7.27 -14.51 -14.14
CA PRO A 233 -6.63 -15.83 -14.14
C PRO A 233 -5.92 -16.09 -15.46
N ARG A 234 -4.70 -16.60 -15.37
CA ARG A 234 -3.96 -17.07 -16.57
C ARG A 234 -4.40 -18.50 -16.90
N GLY A 235 -4.65 -18.75 -18.17
CA GLY A 235 -4.94 -20.09 -18.70
C GLY A 235 -3.69 -20.96 -18.76
#